data_55d90846f9c4a1d1f81e376b89bd34b5
#
_entry.id   55d90846f9c4a1d1f81e376b89bd34b5
#
_cell.length_a   1.000
_cell.length_b   1.000
_cell.length_c   1.000
_cell.angle_alpha   90.00
_cell.angle_beta   90.00
_cell.angle_gamma   90.00
#
_symmetry.space_group_name_H-M   'P 1'
#
loop_
_entity.id
_entity.type
_entity.pdbx_description
1 polymer ?
#
loop_
_entity_poly.entity_id
_entity_poly.type
_entity_poly.pdbx_seq_one_letter_code
_entity_poly.pdbx_strand_id
1 'polypeptide(L)' 'MMAKLKITQIRSTIDRIEPQKRTIKALGLGKLHRTVVHNDTPQIRGMVQAVLHLVTVEEID' A
#
# COMPACT_ATOMS: atom_id res chain seq x y z
N MET A 1 14.52 14.49 -8.96
CA MET A 1 14.35 13.02 -8.89
C MET A 1 13.04 12.72 -8.21
N MET A 2 12.31 11.76 -8.73
CA MET A 2 11.05 11.36 -8.11
C MET A 2 11.33 10.29 -7.06
N ALA A 3 10.95 10.56 -5.84
CA ALA A 3 11.01 9.56 -4.79
C ALA A 3 10.04 8.43 -5.07
N LYS A 4 10.30 7.27 -4.54
CA LYS A 4 9.42 6.11 -4.65
C LYS A 4 9.06 5.61 -3.28
N LEU A 5 7.91 4.95 -3.20
CA LEU A 5 7.42 4.35 -1.96
C LEU A 5 7.45 2.84 -2.11
N LYS A 6 8.13 2.20 -1.18
CA LYS A 6 8.13 0.74 -1.06
C LYS A 6 7.09 0.35 -0.03
N ILE A 7 6.08 -0.37 -0.46
CA ILE A 7 4.90 -0.68 0.35
C ILE A 7 4.86 -2.19 0.55
N THR A 8 4.85 -2.61 1.81
CA THR A 8 4.78 -4.03 2.17
C THR A 8 3.53 -4.29 2.98
N GLN A 9 2.73 -5.25 2.58
CA GLN A 9 1.55 -5.64 3.33
C GLN A 9 1.96 -6.49 4.53
N ILE A 10 1.61 -6.02 5.73
CA ILE A 10 1.96 -6.71 6.97
C ILE A 10 0.77 -7.36 7.66
N ARG A 11 -0.46 -7.08 7.20
CA ARG A 11 -1.67 -7.66 7.77
C ARG A 11 -2.60 -8.13 6.65
N SER A 12 -3.35 -9.19 6.95
CA SER A 12 -4.34 -9.73 6.00
C SER A 12 -5.52 -8.78 5.84
N THR A 13 -6.12 -8.78 4.65
CA THR A 13 -7.32 -8.01 4.36
C THR A 13 -8.60 -8.82 4.56
N ILE A 14 -8.51 -10.06 5.03
CA ILE A 14 -9.66 -10.97 5.11
C ILE A 14 -10.81 -10.39 5.92
N ASP A 15 -10.51 -9.76 7.06
CA ASP A 15 -11.53 -9.22 7.96
C ASP A 15 -11.69 -7.70 7.80
N ARG A 16 -11.29 -7.15 6.65
CA ARG A 16 -11.35 -5.70 6.43
C ARG A 16 -12.52 -5.34 5.55
N ILE A 17 -12.94 -4.06 5.63
CA ILE A 17 -14.06 -3.56 4.81
C ILE A 17 -13.64 -3.47 3.35
N GLU A 18 -14.64 -3.53 2.46
CA GLU A 18 -14.42 -3.56 1.02
C GLU A 18 -13.56 -2.41 0.48
N PRO A 19 -13.76 -1.14 0.88
CA PRO A 19 -12.91 -0.06 0.38
C PRO A 19 -11.43 -0.28 0.64
N GLN A 20 -11.09 -0.84 1.81
CA GLN A 20 -9.70 -1.14 2.14
C GLN A 20 -9.16 -2.27 1.27
N LYS A 21 -9.94 -3.32 1.05
CA LYS A 21 -9.56 -4.42 0.18
C LYS A 21 -9.29 -3.93 -1.24
N ARG A 22 -10.16 -3.06 -1.75
CA ARG A 22 -10.00 -2.49 -3.09
C ARG A 22 -8.75 -1.66 -3.20
N THR A 23 -8.44 -0.87 -2.18
CA THR A 23 -7.24 -0.04 -2.16
C THR A 23 -6.00 -0.92 -2.17
N ILE A 24 -5.96 -1.96 -1.35
CA ILE A 24 -4.85 -2.90 -1.31
C ILE A 24 -4.66 -3.56 -2.68
N LYS A 25 -5.74 -3.98 -3.31
CA LYS A 25 -5.69 -4.60 -4.63
C LYS A 25 -5.21 -3.61 -5.69
N ALA A 26 -5.66 -2.38 -5.63
CA ALA A 26 -5.25 -1.34 -6.57
C ALA A 26 -3.76 -1.00 -6.44
N LEU A 27 -3.20 -1.14 -5.24
CA LEU A 27 -1.76 -0.95 -5.02
C LEU A 27 -0.93 -2.12 -5.55
N GLY A 28 -1.55 -3.23 -5.91
CA GLY A 28 -0.85 -4.41 -6.38
C GLY A 28 -0.52 -5.38 -5.26
N LEU A 29 -1.04 -5.13 -4.07
CA LEU A 29 -0.90 -6.02 -2.94
C LEU A 29 -2.08 -7.01 -2.93
N GLY A 30 -2.15 -7.85 -1.95
CA GLY A 30 -3.23 -8.83 -1.84
C GLY A 30 -2.79 -10.03 -1.06
N LYS A 31 -1.49 -10.20 -0.91
CA LYS A 31 -0.92 -11.29 -0.12
C LYS A 31 -0.09 -10.73 1.00
N LEU A 32 -0.12 -11.39 2.13
CA LEU A 32 0.69 -11.03 3.27
C LEU A 32 2.18 -11.03 2.88
N HIS A 33 2.89 -10.02 3.34
CA HIS A 33 4.33 -9.83 3.08
C HIS A 33 4.68 -9.53 1.62
N ARG A 34 3.69 -9.27 0.77
CA ARG A 34 3.96 -8.83 -0.58
C ARG A 34 4.45 -7.39 -0.56
N THR A 35 5.49 -7.11 -1.35
CA THR A 35 6.06 -5.77 -1.46
C THR A 35 5.88 -5.24 -2.88
N VAL A 36 5.50 -3.98 -2.99
CA VAL A 36 5.41 -3.28 -4.27
C VAL A 36 6.09 -1.92 -4.15
N VAL A 37 6.52 -1.38 -5.27
CA VAL A 37 7.13 -0.05 -5.35
C VAL A 37 6.30 0.81 -6.27
N HIS A 38 5.93 1.99 -5.79
CA HIS A 38 5.16 2.98 -6.56
C HIS A 38 5.86 4.32 -6.53
N ASN A 39 5.60 5.15 -7.52
CA ASN A 39 6.06 6.53 -7.50
C ASN A 39 5.36 7.28 -6.37
N ASP A 40 6.08 8.21 -5.76
CA ASP A 40 5.54 9.04 -4.70
C ASP A 40 4.67 10.14 -5.31
N THR A 41 3.39 9.85 -5.47
CA THR A 41 2.40 10.77 -6.00
C THR A 41 1.31 11.00 -4.96
N PRO A 42 0.58 12.13 -5.05
CA PRO A 42 -0.55 12.37 -4.13
C PRO A 42 -1.58 11.24 -4.15
N GLN A 43 -1.83 10.65 -5.31
CA GLN A 43 -2.77 9.53 -5.43
C GLN A 43 -2.30 8.32 -4.63
N ILE A 44 -1.04 7.95 -4.81
CA ILE A 44 -0.47 6.79 -4.10
C ILE A 44 -0.42 7.05 -2.60
N ARG A 45 -0.03 8.26 -2.19
CA ARG A 45 -0.01 8.61 -0.77
C ARG A 45 -1.40 8.51 -0.15
N GLY A 46 -2.44 8.97 -0.86
CA GLY A 46 -3.81 8.86 -0.38
C GLY A 46 -4.26 7.42 -0.20
N MET A 47 -3.93 6.57 -1.17
CA MET A 47 -4.25 5.14 -1.11
C MET A 47 -3.54 4.45 0.05
N VAL A 48 -2.26 4.73 0.22
CA VAL A 48 -1.46 4.17 1.31
C VAL A 48 -2.03 4.60 2.66
N GLN A 49 -2.39 5.87 2.79
CA GLN A 49 -2.91 6.40 4.04
C GLN A 49 -4.21 5.71 4.45
N ALA A 50 -5.05 5.36 3.47
CA ALA A 50 -6.31 4.66 3.74
C ALA A 50 -6.09 3.25 4.32
N VAL A 51 -4.94 2.63 4.05
CA VAL A 51 -4.63 1.28 4.50
C VAL A 51 -3.35 1.21 5.34
N LEU A 52 -2.96 2.34 5.93
CA LEU A 52 -1.70 2.45 6.65
C LEU A 52 -1.58 1.42 7.78
N HIS A 53 -2.69 1.05 8.38
CA HIS A 53 -2.71 0.05 9.45
C HIS A 53 -2.49 -1.39 8.94
N LEU A 54 -2.49 -1.58 7.62
CA LEU A 54 -2.30 -2.89 7.00
C LEU A 54 -0.94 -3.04 6.32
N VAL A 55 -0.21 -1.95 6.15
CA VAL A 55 1.04 -1.95 5.40
C VAL A 55 2.12 -1.16 6.13
N THR A 56 3.37 -1.41 5.73
CA THR A 56 4.48 -0.52 6.09
C THR A 56 4.94 0.18 4.82
N VAL A 57 5.38 1.42 4.97
CA VAL A 57 5.83 2.24 3.84
C VAL A 57 7.24 2.72 4.11
N GLU A 58 8.10 2.58 3.11
CA GLU A 58 9.47 3.05 3.17
C GLU A 58 9.72 3.95 1.96
N GLU A 59 10.26 5.13 2.19
CA GLU A 59 10.64 6.02 1.10
C GLU A 59 11.99 5.59 0.55
N ILE A 60 12.07 5.43 -0.76
CA ILE A 60 13.30 5.09 -1.47
C ILE A 60 13.46 6.00 -2.67
N ASP A 61 14.68 6.19 -3.10
CA ASP A 61 14.99 6.95 -4.30
C ASP A 61 15.17 6.04 -5.51
#